data_96511cb8af1d4639cfa09f458d575f75
#
_entry.id   96511cb8af1d4639cfa09f458d575f75
#
_cell.length_a   1.000
_cell.length_b   1.000
_cell.length_c   1.000
_cell.angle_alpha   90.00
_cell.angle_beta   90.00
_cell.angle_gamma   90.00
#
_symmetry.space_group_name_H-M   'P 1'
#
loop_
_entity.id
_entity.type
_entity.pdbx_description
1 polymer ?
#
loop_
_entity_poly.entity_id
_entity_poly.type
_entity_poly.pdbx_seq_one_letter_code
_entity_poly.pdbx_strand_id
1 'polypeptide(L)'
;MESTYSKEVVEKNYKQILENIDLVKKRFGIARNIKVVAVSKTHPVEAIKYAIEAGIRDFGENYAQELKTKYELLKQISDVQPNWHFIGHLQTNKVKYIIPFVKLIHSVDSVHLANEINRQAEKHNRVVDVLVQVNTSGEESKFGCEPEEALPLIEQIGQLPKLRVIGLMTIGSFSTDENTIRKEFRLLRSIFEEAKQKFPELPLTELSMGMTNDYMIAVEEGATILRIGTAIFGERHY
;
A
#
# COMPACT_ATOMS: atom_id res chain seq x y z
N MET A 1 -7.39 -22.39 -23.96
CA MET A 1 -6.53 -21.19 -23.74
C MET A 1 -5.76 -21.47 -22.48
N GLU A 2 -4.44 -21.67 -22.58
CA GLU A 2 -3.58 -21.81 -21.41
C GLU A 2 -3.69 -20.51 -20.60
N SER A 3 -3.85 -20.64 -19.31
CA SER A 3 -3.92 -19.51 -18.38
C SER A 3 -2.61 -18.72 -18.53
N THR A 4 -2.70 -17.42 -18.82
CA THR A 4 -1.55 -16.49 -18.91
C THR A 4 -0.80 -16.37 -17.58
N TYR A 5 -1.38 -16.90 -16.51
CA TYR A 5 -0.82 -16.97 -15.18
C TYR A 5 -0.38 -18.38 -14.87
N SER A 6 0.90 -18.60 -14.61
CA SER A 6 1.38 -19.83 -14.02
C SER A 6 2.07 -19.51 -12.69
N LYS A 7 2.03 -20.48 -11.79
CA LYS A 7 2.72 -20.40 -10.49
C LYS A 7 4.21 -20.10 -10.69
N GLU A 8 4.84 -20.79 -11.64
CA GLU A 8 6.28 -20.69 -11.92
C GLU A 8 6.67 -19.27 -12.36
N VAL A 9 5.81 -18.62 -13.18
CA VAL A 9 6.05 -17.24 -13.64
C VAL A 9 5.95 -16.27 -12.48
N VAL A 10 4.90 -16.37 -11.66
CA VAL A 10 4.71 -15.51 -10.49
C VAL A 10 5.85 -15.70 -9.48
N GLU A 11 6.23 -16.94 -9.20
CA GLU A 11 7.33 -17.27 -8.29
C GLU A 11 8.67 -16.71 -8.79
N LYS A 12 9.00 -16.91 -10.06
CA LYS A 12 10.21 -16.37 -10.70
C LYS A 12 10.25 -14.84 -10.61
N ASN A 13 9.15 -14.19 -10.96
CA ASN A 13 9.04 -12.73 -10.94
C ASN A 13 9.22 -12.18 -9.53
N TYR A 14 8.53 -12.78 -8.57
CA TYR A 14 8.63 -12.37 -7.17
C TYR A 14 10.04 -12.55 -6.60
N LYS A 15 10.68 -13.68 -6.88
CA LYS A 15 12.08 -13.94 -6.50
C LYS A 15 13.01 -12.88 -7.06
N GLN A 16 12.87 -12.53 -8.34
CA GLN A 16 13.69 -11.49 -8.97
C GLN A 16 13.54 -10.12 -8.29
N ILE A 17 12.31 -9.78 -7.89
CA ILE A 17 12.03 -8.54 -7.14
C ILE A 17 12.77 -8.55 -5.79
N LEU A 18 12.69 -9.65 -5.05
CA LEU A 18 13.36 -9.79 -3.76
C LEU A 18 14.89 -9.71 -3.91
N GLU A 19 15.46 -10.35 -4.94
CA GLU A 19 16.89 -10.28 -5.24
C GLU A 19 17.32 -8.83 -5.56
N ASN A 20 16.55 -8.09 -6.35
CA ASN A 20 16.82 -6.68 -6.66
C ASN A 20 16.76 -5.81 -5.40
N ILE A 21 15.76 -6.02 -4.53
CA ILE A 21 15.66 -5.32 -3.25
C ILE A 21 16.90 -5.60 -2.38
N ASP A 22 17.33 -6.85 -2.30
CA ASP A 22 18.49 -7.24 -1.51
C ASP A 22 19.79 -6.65 -2.07
N LEU A 23 19.93 -6.56 -3.38
CA LEU A 23 21.07 -5.88 -4.03
C LEU A 23 21.13 -4.39 -3.64
N VAL A 24 20.00 -3.69 -3.72
CA VAL A 24 19.93 -2.28 -3.30
C VAL A 24 20.24 -2.15 -1.81
N LYS A 25 19.63 -2.99 -0.96
CA LYS A 25 19.90 -2.99 0.47
C LYS A 25 21.38 -3.19 0.81
N LYS A 26 22.05 -4.13 0.16
CA LYS A 26 23.48 -4.39 0.33
C LYS A 26 24.31 -3.19 -0.13
N ARG A 27 24.00 -2.63 -1.31
CA ARG A 27 24.74 -1.49 -1.87
C ARG A 27 24.70 -0.25 -0.99
N PHE A 28 23.56 0.02 -0.33
CA PHE A 28 23.35 1.24 0.46
C PHE A 28 23.37 0.99 1.98
N GLY A 29 23.71 -0.21 2.46
CA GLY A 29 23.77 -0.53 3.89
C GLY A 29 22.40 -0.46 4.58
N ILE A 30 21.31 -0.83 3.89
CA ILE A 30 19.96 -0.71 4.39
C ILE A 30 19.58 -1.92 5.23
N ALA A 31 19.39 -1.74 6.54
CA ALA A 31 19.02 -2.83 7.47
C ALA A 31 17.51 -3.05 7.60
N ARG A 32 16.68 -2.04 7.28
CA ARG A 32 15.21 -2.13 7.48
C ARG A 32 14.58 -3.22 6.63
N ASN A 33 13.48 -3.78 7.13
CA ASN A 33 12.64 -4.69 6.36
C ASN A 33 11.85 -3.94 5.30
N ILE A 34 11.71 -4.55 4.13
CA ILE A 34 10.90 -4.05 3.02
C ILE A 34 9.79 -5.06 2.76
N LYS A 35 8.55 -4.62 2.89
CA LYS A 35 7.36 -5.39 2.58
C LYS A 35 6.98 -5.18 1.12
N VAL A 36 6.73 -6.26 0.40
CA VAL A 36 6.18 -6.20 -0.95
C VAL A 36 4.69 -6.54 -0.88
N VAL A 37 3.86 -5.56 -1.24
CA VAL A 37 2.43 -5.73 -1.45
C VAL A 37 2.20 -6.04 -2.92
N ALA A 38 1.74 -7.25 -3.22
CA ALA A 38 1.41 -7.68 -4.57
C ALA A 38 0.08 -7.05 -5.01
N VAL A 39 0.12 -6.16 -6.01
CA VAL A 39 -1.06 -5.43 -6.49
C VAL A 39 -1.83 -6.30 -7.46
N SER A 40 -2.90 -6.91 -6.99
CA SER A 40 -3.70 -7.91 -7.71
C SER A 40 -4.96 -7.37 -8.38
N LYS A 41 -5.14 -6.04 -8.39
CA LYS A 41 -6.30 -5.41 -9.05
C LYS A 41 -6.43 -5.86 -10.50
N THR A 42 -7.66 -6.16 -10.92
CA THR A 42 -8.02 -6.67 -12.26
C THR A 42 -7.50 -8.07 -12.60
N HIS A 43 -6.71 -8.69 -11.76
CA HIS A 43 -6.28 -10.09 -11.92
C HIS A 43 -7.28 -11.06 -11.27
N PRO A 44 -7.46 -12.26 -11.80
CA PRO A 44 -8.37 -13.26 -11.25
C PRO A 44 -7.87 -13.83 -9.91
N VAL A 45 -8.75 -14.48 -9.18
CA VAL A 45 -8.45 -15.08 -7.87
C VAL A 45 -7.39 -16.18 -7.99
N GLU A 46 -7.33 -16.88 -9.11
CA GLU A 46 -6.34 -17.91 -9.42
C GLU A 46 -4.92 -17.35 -9.41
N ALA A 47 -4.71 -16.14 -9.93
CA ALA A 47 -3.40 -15.47 -9.89
C ALA A 47 -2.98 -15.17 -8.44
N ILE A 48 -3.92 -14.79 -7.59
CA ILE A 48 -3.66 -14.59 -6.14
C ILE A 48 -3.30 -15.92 -5.47
N LYS A 49 -3.99 -17.01 -5.82
CA LYS A 49 -3.67 -18.34 -5.30
C LYS A 49 -2.24 -18.75 -5.65
N TYR A 50 -1.82 -18.58 -6.89
CA TYR A 50 -0.42 -18.85 -7.29
C TYR A 50 0.58 -17.98 -6.52
N ALA A 51 0.24 -16.70 -6.31
CA ALA A 51 1.09 -15.81 -5.53
C ALA A 51 1.18 -16.23 -4.04
N ILE A 52 0.08 -16.70 -3.45
CA ILE A 52 0.08 -17.27 -2.08
C ILE A 52 0.98 -18.51 -2.02
N GLU A 53 0.90 -19.39 -3.01
CA GLU A 53 1.74 -20.58 -3.10
C GLU A 53 3.22 -20.23 -3.30
N ALA A 54 3.53 -19.12 -4.00
CA ALA A 54 4.87 -18.56 -4.11
C ALA A 54 5.37 -17.86 -2.83
N GLY A 55 4.58 -17.84 -1.76
CA GLY A 55 4.95 -17.30 -0.46
C GLY A 55 4.52 -15.86 -0.23
N ILE A 56 3.84 -15.21 -1.17
CA ILE A 56 3.32 -13.83 -0.97
C ILE A 56 2.16 -13.86 0.03
N ARG A 57 2.14 -12.88 0.93
CA ARG A 57 1.11 -12.79 1.97
C ARG A 57 0.37 -11.46 1.99
N ASP A 58 0.95 -10.40 1.43
CA ASP A 58 0.37 -9.07 1.42
C ASP A 58 -0.11 -8.71 0.00
N PHE A 59 -1.41 -8.40 -0.14
CA PHE A 59 -2.05 -8.13 -1.43
C PHE A 59 -2.76 -6.78 -1.41
N GLY A 60 -2.63 -6.02 -2.50
CA GLY A 60 -3.19 -4.69 -2.65
C GLY A 60 -4.28 -4.61 -3.72
N GLU A 61 -5.40 -3.99 -3.36
CA GLU A 61 -6.54 -3.75 -4.25
C GLU A 61 -6.92 -2.28 -4.31
N ASN A 62 -7.43 -1.85 -5.46
CA ASN A 62 -7.84 -0.46 -5.68
C ASN A 62 -9.35 -0.25 -5.57
N TYR A 63 -10.15 -1.31 -5.70
CA TYR A 63 -11.59 -1.23 -5.77
C TYR A 63 -12.23 -2.06 -4.64
N ALA A 64 -13.02 -1.40 -3.78
CA ALA A 64 -13.57 -2.03 -2.58
C ALA A 64 -14.48 -3.23 -2.89
N GLN A 65 -15.21 -3.17 -4.00
CA GLN A 65 -16.09 -4.24 -4.42
C GLN A 65 -15.30 -5.47 -4.90
N GLU A 66 -14.26 -5.23 -5.71
CA GLU A 66 -13.35 -6.27 -6.19
C GLU A 66 -12.64 -6.95 -5.01
N LEU A 67 -12.11 -6.14 -4.08
CA LEU A 67 -11.49 -6.62 -2.86
C LEU A 67 -12.42 -7.53 -2.05
N LYS A 68 -13.67 -7.09 -1.84
CA LYS A 68 -14.69 -7.89 -1.12
C LYS A 68 -14.94 -9.23 -1.82
N THR A 69 -15.16 -9.21 -3.13
CA THR A 69 -15.41 -10.42 -3.91
C THR A 69 -14.24 -11.40 -3.82
N LYS A 70 -13.01 -10.91 -3.99
CA LYS A 70 -11.80 -11.75 -3.88
C LYS A 70 -11.61 -12.33 -2.48
N TYR A 71 -11.85 -11.53 -1.44
CA TYR A 71 -11.83 -12.02 -0.06
C TYR A 71 -12.82 -13.16 0.16
N GLU A 72 -14.07 -13.01 -0.30
CA GLU A 72 -15.12 -14.02 -0.14
C GLU A 72 -14.80 -15.31 -0.91
N LEU A 73 -14.28 -15.19 -2.15
CA LEU A 73 -13.89 -16.34 -2.97
C LEU A 73 -12.69 -17.08 -2.37
N LEU A 74 -11.65 -16.37 -1.93
CA LEU A 74 -10.46 -17.00 -1.35
C LEU A 74 -10.76 -17.74 -0.06
N LYS A 75 -11.70 -17.30 0.74
CA LYS A 75 -12.16 -18.04 1.94
C LYS A 75 -12.71 -19.43 1.60
N GLN A 76 -13.22 -19.63 0.38
CA GLN A 76 -13.80 -20.91 -0.04
C GLN A 76 -12.78 -21.87 -0.64
N ILE A 77 -11.66 -21.35 -1.16
CA ILE A 77 -10.71 -22.13 -1.98
C ILE A 77 -9.30 -22.17 -1.42
N SER A 78 -9.03 -21.51 -0.31
CA SER A 78 -7.70 -21.44 0.31
C SER A 78 -7.78 -21.39 1.83
N ASP A 79 -6.99 -22.23 2.49
CA ASP A 79 -6.81 -22.21 3.94
C ASP A 79 -5.96 -21.02 4.38
N VAL A 80 -5.15 -20.46 3.48
CA VAL A 80 -4.30 -19.31 3.74
C VAL A 80 -5.02 -18.03 3.31
N GLN A 81 -5.34 -17.21 4.29
CA GLN A 81 -5.91 -15.89 4.03
C GLN A 81 -4.80 -14.83 3.94
N PRO A 82 -4.80 -14.00 2.87
CA PRO A 82 -3.82 -12.94 2.73
C PRO A 82 -4.09 -11.76 3.67
N ASN A 83 -3.06 -10.98 3.92
CA ASN A 83 -3.19 -9.64 4.47
C ASN A 83 -3.68 -8.71 3.35
N TRP A 84 -4.90 -8.22 3.46
CA TRP A 84 -5.48 -7.33 2.47
C TRP A 84 -5.14 -5.88 2.74
N HIS A 85 -4.56 -5.21 1.75
CA HIS A 85 -4.28 -3.79 1.72
C HIS A 85 -5.22 -3.09 0.74
N PHE A 86 -5.85 -2.01 1.17
CA PHE A 86 -6.57 -1.14 0.26
C PHE A 86 -5.66 0.02 -0.13
N ILE A 87 -5.38 0.17 -1.43
CA ILE A 87 -4.36 1.09 -1.94
C ILE A 87 -4.89 2.09 -2.99
N GLY A 88 -6.18 1.99 -3.34
CA GLY A 88 -6.85 2.91 -4.27
C GLY A 88 -7.59 4.03 -3.54
N HIS A 89 -8.18 4.96 -4.28
CA HIS A 89 -9.05 5.98 -3.70
C HIS A 89 -10.28 5.35 -3.06
N LEU A 90 -10.49 5.61 -1.75
CA LEU A 90 -11.58 5.02 -0.98
C LEU A 90 -12.73 6.02 -0.82
N GLN A 91 -13.82 5.76 -1.50
CA GLN A 91 -15.07 6.50 -1.28
C GLN A 91 -15.70 6.10 0.07
N THR A 92 -16.24 7.06 0.80
CA THR A 92 -16.85 6.84 2.13
C THR A 92 -17.97 5.79 2.13
N ASN A 93 -18.82 5.78 1.09
CA ASN A 93 -19.91 4.79 0.95
C ASN A 93 -19.41 3.35 0.69
N LYS A 94 -18.12 3.18 0.38
CA LYS A 94 -17.47 1.88 0.13
C LYS A 94 -16.71 1.33 1.34
N VAL A 95 -16.41 2.15 2.33
CA VAL A 95 -15.66 1.78 3.55
C VAL A 95 -16.23 0.53 4.21
N LYS A 96 -17.55 0.46 4.37
CA LYS A 96 -18.26 -0.66 5.00
C LYS A 96 -17.96 -2.05 4.41
N TYR A 97 -17.54 -2.11 3.14
CA TYR A 97 -17.30 -3.38 2.45
C TYR A 97 -15.96 -4.02 2.80
N ILE A 98 -14.98 -3.21 3.23
CA ILE A 98 -13.61 -3.67 3.46
C ILE A 98 -13.21 -3.71 4.95
N ILE A 99 -13.83 -2.89 5.79
CA ILE A 99 -13.51 -2.81 7.21
C ILE A 99 -13.55 -4.16 7.94
N PRO A 100 -14.46 -5.11 7.64
CA PRO A 100 -14.49 -6.38 8.37
C PRO A 100 -13.19 -7.19 8.30
N PHE A 101 -12.35 -6.99 7.27
CA PHE A 101 -11.19 -7.87 7.04
C PHE A 101 -9.91 -7.15 6.55
N VAL A 102 -10.00 -5.89 6.10
CA VAL A 102 -8.81 -5.17 5.64
C VAL A 102 -7.76 -5.06 6.74
N LYS A 103 -6.49 -5.25 6.36
CA LYS A 103 -5.35 -5.15 7.28
C LYS A 103 -4.83 -3.71 7.36
N LEU A 104 -4.71 -3.03 6.22
CA LEU A 104 -4.15 -1.69 6.12
C LEU A 104 -4.84 -0.91 5.00
N ILE A 105 -5.24 0.32 5.28
CA ILE A 105 -5.73 1.28 4.29
C ILE A 105 -4.65 2.31 4.05
N HIS A 106 -4.15 2.41 2.81
CA HIS A 106 -3.04 3.29 2.45
C HIS A 106 -3.46 4.70 2.04
N SER A 107 -4.74 4.91 1.79
CA SER A 107 -5.27 6.06 1.03
C SER A 107 -6.17 6.97 1.85
N VAL A 108 -5.83 7.21 3.11
CA VAL A 108 -6.60 8.17 3.93
C VAL A 108 -6.06 9.57 3.68
N ASP A 109 -6.86 10.42 3.04
CA ASP A 109 -6.49 11.76 2.58
C ASP A 109 -7.34 12.88 3.20
N SER A 110 -8.29 12.54 4.08
CA SER A 110 -9.18 13.54 4.69
C SER A 110 -9.75 13.06 6.03
N VAL A 111 -10.05 14.01 6.90
CA VAL A 111 -10.73 13.76 8.18
C VAL A 111 -12.13 13.16 7.95
N HIS A 112 -12.80 13.57 6.88
CA HIS A 112 -14.11 13.03 6.53
C HIS A 112 -14.07 11.53 6.27
N LEU A 113 -13.10 11.07 5.47
CA LEU A 113 -12.88 9.64 5.22
C LEU A 113 -12.46 8.92 6.50
N ALA A 114 -11.53 9.48 7.27
CA ALA A 114 -11.07 8.90 8.53
C ALA A 114 -12.21 8.69 9.54
N ASN A 115 -13.09 9.66 9.70
CA ASN A 115 -14.28 9.54 10.56
C ASN A 115 -15.19 8.40 10.11
N GLU A 116 -15.41 8.22 8.81
CA GLU A 116 -16.23 7.10 8.32
C GLU A 116 -15.54 5.74 8.57
N ILE A 117 -14.22 5.66 8.37
CA ILE A 117 -13.44 4.45 8.69
C ILE A 117 -13.57 4.14 10.19
N ASN A 118 -13.37 5.13 11.07
CA ASN A 118 -13.48 4.98 12.50
C ASN A 118 -14.88 4.49 12.91
N ARG A 119 -15.94 5.10 12.35
CA ARG A 119 -17.33 4.72 12.61
C ARG A 119 -17.63 3.29 12.20
N GLN A 120 -17.12 2.84 11.05
CA GLN A 120 -17.31 1.46 10.59
C GLN A 120 -16.45 0.48 11.40
N ALA A 121 -15.21 0.86 11.75
CA ALA A 121 -14.34 0.05 12.60
C ALA A 121 -14.94 -0.19 13.98
N GLU A 122 -15.60 0.82 14.57
CA GLU A 122 -16.33 0.71 15.83
C GLU A 122 -17.45 -0.33 15.75
N LYS A 123 -18.28 -0.30 14.69
CA LYS A 123 -19.36 -1.29 14.47
C LYS A 123 -18.86 -2.73 14.40
N HIS A 124 -17.64 -2.93 13.90
CA HIS A 124 -17.01 -4.24 13.78
C HIS A 124 -16.08 -4.57 14.96
N ASN A 125 -16.04 -3.73 15.98
CA ASN A 125 -15.15 -3.83 17.15
C ASN A 125 -13.68 -4.08 16.74
N ARG A 126 -13.21 -3.36 15.74
CA ARG A 126 -11.83 -3.46 15.22
C ARG A 126 -11.06 -2.15 15.44
N VAL A 127 -9.74 -2.26 15.50
CA VAL A 127 -8.81 -1.16 15.25
C VAL A 127 -8.20 -1.39 13.89
N VAL A 128 -8.19 -0.37 13.02
CA VAL A 128 -7.72 -0.45 11.64
C VAL A 128 -6.44 0.37 11.48
N ASP A 129 -5.41 -0.24 10.93
CA ASP A 129 -4.18 0.45 10.56
C ASP A 129 -4.42 1.31 9.32
N VAL A 130 -3.91 2.53 9.33
CA VAL A 130 -4.06 3.47 8.22
C VAL A 130 -2.75 4.20 7.93
N LEU A 131 -2.55 4.56 6.65
CA LEU A 131 -1.54 5.51 6.22
C LEU A 131 -2.23 6.77 5.72
N VAL A 132 -1.63 7.92 5.99
CA VAL A 132 -2.06 9.19 5.40
C VAL A 132 -1.46 9.30 4.00
N GLN A 133 -2.31 9.49 3.01
CA GLN A 133 -1.87 9.69 1.63
C GLN A 133 -1.56 11.17 1.38
N VAL A 134 -0.35 11.42 0.90
CA VAL A 134 0.17 12.76 0.59
C VAL A 134 0.42 12.88 -0.91
N ASN A 135 -0.04 13.97 -1.52
CA ASN A 135 0.26 14.32 -2.91
C ASN A 135 1.65 14.98 -3.01
N THR A 136 2.69 14.20 -3.24
CA THR A 136 4.06 14.72 -3.38
C THR A 136 4.43 15.11 -4.81
N SER A 137 3.55 14.85 -5.78
CA SER A 137 3.81 15.18 -7.19
C SER A 137 3.44 16.62 -7.54
N GLY A 138 2.56 17.25 -6.75
CA GLY A 138 2.01 18.59 -7.05
C GLY A 138 1.02 18.60 -8.23
N GLU A 139 0.59 17.42 -8.72
CA GLU A 139 -0.42 17.32 -9.78
C GLU A 139 -1.82 17.39 -9.15
N GLU A 140 -2.62 18.40 -9.47
CA GLU A 140 -3.99 18.57 -8.94
C GLU A 140 -4.93 17.38 -9.21
N SER A 141 -4.65 16.60 -10.24
CA SER A 141 -5.45 15.42 -10.60
C SER A 141 -5.21 14.21 -9.71
N LYS A 142 -4.22 14.26 -8.80
CA LYS A 142 -3.87 13.14 -7.93
C LYS A 142 -4.51 13.26 -6.56
N PHE A 143 -4.88 12.10 -6.01
CA PHE A 143 -5.40 11.97 -4.66
C PHE A 143 -4.28 12.13 -3.62
N GLY A 144 -4.65 12.54 -2.44
CA GLY A 144 -3.78 12.79 -1.29
C GLY A 144 -4.00 14.20 -0.76
N CYS A 145 -3.73 14.44 0.51
CA CYS A 145 -3.67 15.79 1.04
C CYS A 145 -2.41 16.50 0.52
N GLU A 146 -2.42 17.83 0.53
CA GLU A 146 -1.23 18.58 0.23
C GLU A 146 -0.15 18.38 1.32
N PRO A 147 1.15 18.50 0.97
CA PRO A 147 2.24 18.29 1.94
C PRO A 147 2.09 19.08 3.23
N GLU A 148 1.65 20.34 3.15
CA GLU A 148 1.46 21.23 4.28
C GLU A 148 0.29 20.82 5.19
N GLU A 149 -0.67 20.07 4.65
CA GLU A 149 -1.84 19.57 5.38
C GLU A 149 -1.57 18.23 6.08
N ALA A 150 -0.48 17.54 5.76
CA ALA A 150 -0.22 16.19 6.23
C ALA A 150 -0.10 16.10 7.76
N LEU A 151 0.67 16.99 8.40
CA LEU A 151 0.83 16.97 9.86
C LEU A 151 -0.48 17.27 10.61
N PRO A 152 -1.25 18.33 10.27
CA PRO A 152 -2.58 18.55 10.84
C PRO A 152 -3.53 17.36 10.66
N LEU A 153 -3.50 16.70 9.50
CA LEU A 153 -4.33 15.54 9.22
C LEU A 153 -3.92 14.33 10.08
N ILE A 154 -2.62 14.05 10.22
CA ILE A 154 -2.09 12.99 11.11
C ILE A 154 -2.55 13.21 12.54
N GLU A 155 -2.45 14.43 13.07
CA GLU A 155 -2.87 14.80 14.42
C GLU A 155 -4.35 14.49 14.65
N GLN A 156 -5.21 14.93 13.73
CA GLN A 156 -6.66 14.71 13.83
C GLN A 156 -7.04 13.22 13.74
N ILE A 157 -6.41 12.47 12.80
CA ILE A 157 -6.67 11.04 12.66
C ILE A 157 -6.15 10.26 13.86
N GLY A 158 -5.00 10.68 14.42
CA GLY A 158 -4.38 10.06 15.61
C GLY A 158 -5.27 10.08 16.86
N GLN A 159 -6.24 10.99 16.92
CA GLN A 159 -7.22 11.07 18.01
C GLN A 159 -8.41 10.10 17.86
N LEU A 160 -8.56 9.43 16.71
CA LEU A 160 -9.68 8.55 16.45
C LEU A 160 -9.44 7.16 17.06
N PRO A 161 -10.28 6.70 18.02
CA PRO A 161 -9.97 5.55 18.87
C PRO A 161 -9.94 4.19 18.16
N LYS A 162 -10.52 4.10 16.97
CA LYS A 162 -10.54 2.86 16.15
C LYS A 162 -9.60 2.91 14.97
N LEU A 163 -8.78 3.96 14.85
CA LEU A 163 -7.72 4.06 13.85
C LEU A 163 -6.34 4.07 14.51
N ARG A 164 -5.38 3.51 13.82
CA ARG A 164 -3.98 3.57 14.19
C ARG A 164 -3.19 4.07 12.99
N VAL A 165 -2.73 5.32 13.07
CA VAL A 165 -1.87 5.90 12.04
C VAL A 165 -0.49 5.27 12.19
N ILE A 166 -0.07 4.48 11.20
CA ILE A 166 1.22 3.79 11.24
C ILE A 166 2.23 4.33 10.21
N GLY A 167 1.86 5.35 9.45
CA GLY A 167 2.77 5.96 8.48
C GLY A 167 2.09 6.75 7.37
N LEU A 168 2.85 6.95 6.30
CA LEU A 168 2.45 7.75 5.14
C LEU A 168 2.51 6.94 3.84
N MET A 169 1.77 7.41 2.84
CA MET A 169 1.79 6.85 1.49
C MET A 169 1.83 7.97 0.45
N THR A 170 2.54 7.74 -0.65
CA THR A 170 2.39 8.53 -1.86
C THR A 170 2.34 7.67 -3.11
N ILE A 171 1.64 8.19 -4.12
CA ILE A 171 1.74 7.75 -5.51
C ILE A 171 2.47 8.87 -6.23
N GLY A 172 3.76 8.70 -6.47
CA GLY A 172 4.58 9.69 -7.18
C GLY A 172 4.09 9.96 -8.61
N SER A 173 4.68 10.93 -9.28
CA SER A 173 4.42 11.19 -10.70
C SER A 173 4.79 9.97 -11.54
N PHE A 174 4.17 9.81 -12.71
CA PHE A 174 4.57 8.80 -13.69
C PHE A 174 5.80 9.27 -14.50
N SER A 175 6.74 9.94 -13.83
CA SER A 175 7.98 10.42 -14.44
C SER A 175 8.93 9.28 -14.73
N THR A 176 9.74 9.45 -15.79
CA THR A 176 10.91 8.62 -16.06
C THR A 176 12.21 9.28 -15.58
N ASP A 177 12.13 10.52 -15.10
CA ASP A 177 13.27 11.24 -14.52
C ASP A 177 13.47 10.83 -13.05
N GLU A 178 14.60 10.15 -12.80
CA GLU A 178 14.96 9.70 -11.46
C GLU A 178 15.06 10.82 -10.42
N ASN A 179 15.52 12.02 -10.82
CA ASN A 179 15.65 13.14 -9.89
C ASN A 179 14.29 13.62 -9.40
N THR A 180 13.31 13.66 -10.28
CA THR A 180 11.92 13.98 -9.94
C THR A 180 11.35 12.94 -8.98
N ILE A 181 11.49 11.66 -9.29
CA ILE A 181 11.02 10.55 -8.43
C ILE A 181 11.66 10.63 -7.05
N ARG A 182 12.99 10.83 -6.98
CA ARG A 182 13.73 10.95 -5.71
C ARG A 182 13.24 12.14 -4.89
N LYS A 183 13.00 13.28 -5.53
CA LYS A 183 12.49 14.48 -4.85
C LYS A 183 11.15 14.23 -4.18
N GLU A 184 10.23 13.57 -4.88
CA GLU A 184 8.91 13.23 -4.36
C GLU A 184 8.97 12.25 -3.17
N PHE A 185 9.80 11.21 -3.27
CA PHE A 185 9.98 10.24 -2.17
C PHE A 185 10.69 10.85 -0.97
N ARG A 186 11.67 11.74 -1.19
CA ARG A 186 12.34 12.50 -0.11
C ARG A 186 11.38 13.44 0.59
N LEU A 187 10.48 14.09 -0.14
CA LEU A 187 9.45 14.93 0.45
C LEU A 187 8.56 14.11 1.38
N LEU A 188 8.06 12.95 0.95
CA LEU A 188 7.28 12.08 1.82
C LEU A 188 8.07 11.66 3.07
N ARG A 189 9.33 11.27 2.90
CA ARG A 189 10.20 10.89 4.02
C ARG A 189 10.43 12.04 4.99
N SER A 190 10.63 13.26 4.51
CA SER A 190 10.84 14.42 5.39
C SER A 190 9.60 14.70 6.25
N ILE A 191 8.40 14.63 5.66
CA ILE A 191 7.13 14.78 6.40
C ILE A 191 6.98 13.65 7.43
N PHE A 192 7.35 12.42 7.08
CA PHE A 192 7.30 11.28 8.00
C PHE A 192 8.23 11.44 9.20
N GLU A 193 9.47 11.88 8.99
CA GLU A 193 10.41 12.10 10.09
C GLU A 193 9.97 13.28 10.98
N GLU A 194 9.41 14.32 10.39
CA GLU A 194 8.81 15.43 11.15
C GLU A 194 7.61 14.95 11.98
N ALA A 195 6.72 14.15 11.38
CA ALA A 195 5.59 13.56 12.10
C ALA A 195 6.03 12.70 13.30
N LYS A 196 7.09 11.89 13.15
CA LYS A 196 7.66 11.07 14.25
C LYS A 196 8.18 11.93 15.39
N GLN A 197 8.78 13.08 15.08
CA GLN A 197 9.26 14.00 16.12
C GLN A 197 8.12 14.72 16.83
N LYS A 198 7.09 15.12 16.05
CA LYS A 198 5.94 15.88 16.57
C LYS A 198 4.95 15.02 17.35
N PHE A 199 4.78 13.77 16.95
CA PHE A 199 3.80 12.82 17.51
C PHE A 199 4.49 11.51 17.96
N PRO A 200 5.37 11.54 18.98
CA PRO A 200 6.14 10.37 19.40
C PRO A 200 5.28 9.25 19.98
N GLU A 201 4.01 9.53 20.34
CA GLU A 201 3.03 8.55 20.79
C GLU A 201 2.43 7.71 19.66
N LEU A 202 2.49 8.20 18.40
CA LEU A 202 1.97 7.45 17.26
C LEU A 202 3.00 6.40 16.79
N PRO A 203 2.56 5.19 16.46
CA PRO A 203 3.45 4.10 16.02
C PRO A 203 3.85 4.25 14.54
N LEU A 204 4.43 5.38 14.18
CA LEU A 204 4.82 5.68 12.81
C LEU A 204 6.05 4.88 12.39
N THR A 205 5.83 3.84 11.58
CA THR A 205 6.86 2.90 11.13
C THR A 205 6.89 2.70 9.62
N GLU A 206 5.81 3.05 8.91
CA GLU A 206 5.62 2.65 7.52
C GLU A 206 5.69 3.83 6.54
N LEU A 207 6.49 3.67 5.48
CA LEU A 207 6.50 4.51 4.30
C LEU A 207 6.12 3.67 3.08
N SER A 208 4.90 3.86 2.59
CA SER A 208 4.38 3.18 1.41
C SER A 208 4.61 4.04 0.17
N MET A 209 5.64 3.71 -0.59
CA MET A 209 6.01 4.37 -1.85
C MET A 209 6.79 3.41 -2.72
N GLY A 210 6.76 3.62 -4.03
CA GLY A 210 7.40 2.77 -5.02
C GLY A 210 6.48 1.69 -5.60
N MET A 211 6.52 1.61 -6.93
CA MET A 211 5.77 0.69 -7.78
C MET A 211 6.73 -0.02 -8.74
N THR A 212 6.22 -0.80 -9.70
CA THR A 212 7.01 -1.60 -10.64
C THR A 212 8.21 -0.86 -11.25
N ASN A 213 8.08 0.42 -11.61
CA ASN A 213 9.10 1.14 -12.36
C ASN A 213 10.12 1.91 -11.48
N ASP A 214 9.79 2.14 -10.22
CA ASP A 214 10.55 3.04 -9.33
C ASP A 214 10.85 2.44 -7.94
N TYR A 215 10.49 1.17 -7.71
CA TYR A 215 10.64 0.54 -6.39
C TYR A 215 12.09 0.51 -5.89
N MET A 216 13.08 0.38 -6.77
CA MET A 216 14.49 0.39 -6.34
C MET A 216 14.88 1.76 -5.79
N ILE A 217 14.46 2.85 -6.45
CA ILE A 217 14.64 4.21 -5.97
C ILE A 217 13.89 4.40 -4.64
N ALA A 218 12.67 3.89 -4.53
CA ALA A 218 11.90 3.96 -3.30
C ALA A 218 12.61 3.27 -2.13
N VAL A 219 13.25 2.10 -2.35
CA VAL A 219 14.06 1.43 -1.33
C VAL A 219 15.23 2.30 -0.88
N GLU A 220 15.95 2.94 -1.80
CA GLU A 220 17.03 3.86 -1.46
C GLU A 220 16.52 5.04 -0.63
N GLU A 221 15.37 5.61 -1.00
CA GLU A 221 14.82 6.82 -0.37
C GLU A 221 13.99 6.56 0.90
N GLY A 222 13.88 5.32 1.37
CA GLY A 222 13.31 5.06 2.70
C GLY A 222 12.05 4.21 2.74
N ALA A 223 11.54 3.69 1.63
CA ALA A 223 10.35 2.85 1.61
C ALA A 223 10.45 1.67 2.57
N THR A 224 9.36 1.37 3.26
CA THR A 224 9.15 0.13 4.03
C THR A 224 8.11 -0.77 3.36
N ILE A 225 7.24 -0.20 2.53
CA ILE A 225 6.22 -0.92 1.76
C ILE A 225 6.33 -0.51 0.29
N LEU A 226 6.47 -1.52 -0.58
CA LEU A 226 6.43 -1.40 -2.03
C LEU A 226 5.11 -1.98 -2.56
N ARG A 227 4.52 -1.36 -3.60
CA ARG A 227 3.26 -1.81 -4.22
C ARG A 227 3.52 -2.25 -5.66
N ILE A 228 3.73 -3.53 -5.87
CA ILE A 228 4.22 -4.07 -7.15
C ILE A 228 3.13 -4.94 -7.78
N GLY A 229 2.70 -4.58 -8.99
CA GLY A 229 1.69 -5.32 -9.75
C GLY A 229 2.28 -6.00 -10.99
N THR A 230 2.49 -5.24 -12.05
CA THR A 230 2.90 -5.73 -13.37
C THR A 230 4.18 -6.56 -13.33
N ALA A 231 5.15 -6.20 -12.49
CA ALA A 231 6.37 -6.99 -12.37
C ALA A 231 6.15 -8.37 -11.71
N ILE A 232 5.04 -8.57 -10.95
CA ILE A 232 4.69 -9.88 -10.37
C ILE A 232 3.78 -10.66 -11.30
N PHE A 233 2.67 -10.05 -11.74
CA PHE A 233 1.59 -10.74 -12.45
C PHE A 233 1.67 -10.65 -13.97
N GLY A 234 2.57 -9.84 -14.52
CA GLY A 234 2.63 -9.53 -15.95
C GLY A 234 1.68 -8.39 -16.36
N GLU A 235 1.66 -8.09 -17.66
CA GLU A 235 0.76 -7.12 -18.23
C GLU A 235 -0.70 -7.57 -18.15
N ARG A 236 -1.61 -6.60 -18.09
CA ARG A 236 -3.06 -6.86 -18.01
C ARG A 236 -3.58 -7.18 -19.39
N HIS A 237 -4.34 -8.26 -19.50
CA HIS A 237 -5.13 -8.55 -20.68
C HIS A 237 -6.59 -8.11 -20.39
N TYR A 238 -7.02 -7.05 -21.07
CA TYR A 238 -8.40 -6.54 -21.03
C TYR A 238 -9.28 -7.33 -21.99
#